data_e6fd0a71342fdb71504a5a944b395dee
#
_entry.id   e6fd0a71342fdb71504a5a944b395dee
#
_cell.length_a   1.000
_cell.length_b   1.000
_cell.length_c   1.000
_cell.angle_alpha   90.00
_cell.angle_beta   90.00
_cell.angle_gamma   90.00
#
_symmetry.space_group_name_H-M   'P 1'
#
loop_
_entity.id
_entity.type
_entity.pdbx_description
1 polymer ?
#
loop_
_entity_poly.entity_id
_entity_poly.type
_entity_poly.pdbx_seq_one_letter_code
_entity_poly.pdbx_strand_id
1 'polypeptide(L)'
;KNSAEGAAAASSSSAPSGGGQPSSASSSSATGRGDHKCDVPVAPDKAFSGEVPSDYQFKTSAVGIVYPVSASVGPTYTPAVVGYCFAHNPAGAAMAAAQVTAVSGDSRASGEELKDLFSASVRENLDMSVAKPVHDTRIAGYEVEQYSPERAKVGVVVLVTREGESKQTAVKFTVPLVWENDDWKMNANPNAVEPVLVTRAPEQVFKANGGKS
;
A
#
# COMPACT_ATOMS: atom_id res chain seq x y z
N LYS A 1 -23.63 42.07 -75.79
CA LYS A 1 -22.44 42.16 -76.65
C LYS A 1 -21.24 41.68 -75.86
N ASN A 2 -20.90 40.53 -76.21
CA ASN A 2 -19.56 39.99 -76.51
C ASN A 2 -18.66 39.79 -75.29
N SER A 3 -18.47 38.57 -75.01
CA SER A 3 -17.49 37.61 -75.60
C SER A 3 -16.13 37.90 -75.01
N ALA A 4 -15.51 36.96 -74.51
CA ALA A 4 -14.88 35.74 -74.80
C ALA A 4 -13.70 35.61 -73.87
N GLU A 5 -13.56 34.48 -73.25
CA GLU A 5 -12.57 33.42 -73.60
C GLU A 5 -11.14 33.72 -73.16
N GLY A 6 -10.58 32.82 -72.50
CA GLY A 6 -9.14 32.71 -72.31
C GLY A 6 -8.76 31.76 -71.21
N ALA A 7 -8.57 30.57 -71.63
CA ALA A 7 -8.09 29.38 -70.92
C ALA A 7 -6.67 29.45 -70.38
N ALA A 8 -6.37 28.45 -69.60
CA ALA A 8 -5.12 27.71 -69.36
C ALA A 8 -4.54 27.88 -67.94
N ALA A 9 -4.67 26.88 -67.18
CA ALA A 9 -3.76 25.75 -66.93
C ALA A 9 -2.45 26.10 -66.26
N ALA A 10 -2.24 25.58 -65.12
CA ALA A 10 -1.14 24.74 -64.66
C ALA A 10 -0.93 24.90 -63.14
N SER A 11 -1.23 23.85 -62.47
CA SER A 11 -0.24 22.95 -61.86
C SER A 11 0.56 23.52 -60.67
N SER A 12 0.35 22.83 -59.65
CA SER A 12 1.34 22.17 -58.80
C SER A 12 1.40 22.62 -57.33
N SER A 13 1.25 21.55 -56.61
CA SER A 13 1.99 21.09 -55.44
C SER A 13 1.70 21.77 -54.10
N SER A 14 0.90 21.10 -53.35
CA SER A 14 1.28 20.24 -52.23
C SER A 14 2.10 20.89 -51.14
N ALA A 15 1.48 21.10 -49.98
CA ALA A 15 2.08 20.71 -48.70
C ALA A 15 0.99 20.52 -47.63
N PRO A 16 0.90 19.39 -46.99
CA PRO A 16 0.07 19.25 -45.82
C PRO A 16 0.82 19.76 -44.59
N SER A 17 0.40 20.87 -44.06
CA SER A 17 0.79 21.28 -42.71
C SER A 17 0.13 20.35 -41.69
N GLY A 18 0.90 19.39 -41.24
CA GLY A 18 0.54 18.60 -40.10
C GLY A 18 0.51 19.44 -38.83
N GLY A 19 -0.65 19.94 -38.47
CA GLY A 19 -0.92 20.45 -37.14
C GLY A 19 -0.89 19.30 -36.14
N GLY A 20 0.26 19.04 -35.54
CA GLY A 20 0.40 18.19 -34.37
C GLY A 20 -0.35 18.83 -33.20
N GLN A 21 -1.54 18.33 -32.93
CA GLN A 21 -2.27 18.64 -31.73
C GLN A 21 -1.48 18.04 -30.57
N PRO A 22 -1.08 18.82 -29.54
CA PRO A 22 -0.47 18.25 -28.37
C PRO A 22 -1.49 17.32 -27.72
N SER A 23 -1.19 16.05 -27.72
CA SER A 23 -1.91 15.07 -26.93
C SER A 23 -1.86 15.54 -25.49
N SER A 24 -3.00 15.97 -24.99
CA SER A 24 -3.23 16.20 -23.57
C SER A 24 -2.92 14.87 -22.88
N ALA A 25 -1.77 14.83 -22.21
CA ALA A 25 -1.48 13.77 -21.29
C ALA A 25 -2.59 13.81 -20.22
N SER A 26 -3.55 12.92 -20.35
CA SER A 26 -4.50 12.63 -19.28
C SER A 26 -3.67 12.22 -18.08
N SER A 27 -3.61 13.09 -17.08
CA SER A 27 -3.17 12.72 -15.75
C SER A 27 -4.13 11.67 -15.26
N SER A 28 -3.83 10.41 -15.51
CA SER A 28 -4.50 9.30 -14.85
C SER A 28 -4.16 9.44 -13.37
N SER A 29 -5.12 9.93 -12.60
CA SER A 29 -5.09 9.86 -11.14
C SER A 29 -4.79 8.42 -10.78
N ALA A 30 -3.72 8.19 -10.02
CA ALA A 30 -3.33 6.87 -9.59
C ALA A 30 -4.49 6.26 -8.79
N THR A 31 -5.20 5.35 -9.41
CA THR A 31 -6.33 4.63 -8.82
C THR A 31 -5.82 3.28 -8.36
N GLY A 32 -5.41 3.17 -7.11
CA GLY A 32 -5.00 1.91 -6.50
C GLY A 32 -3.83 1.21 -7.23
N ARG A 33 -3.76 -0.11 -7.11
CA ARG A 33 -2.77 -0.93 -7.81
C ARG A 33 -3.01 -0.99 -9.32
N GLY A 34 -4.26 -0.83 -9.75
CA GLY A 34 -4.66 -1.00 -11.14
C GLY A 34 -4.31 -2.40 -11.67
N ASP A 35 -3.88 -2.46 -12.94
CA ASP A 35 -3.46 -3.71 -13.61
C ASP A 35 -2.00 -4.12 -13.33
N HIS A 36 -1.33 -3.49 -12.37
CA HIS A 36 0.05 -3.82 -12.03
C HIS A 36 0.17 -5.26 -11.52
N LYS A 37 0.98 -6.06 -12.20
CA LYS A 37 1.28 -7.43 -11.77
C LYS A 37 2.39 -7.40 -10.73
N CYS A 38 2.16 -8.10 -9.64
CA CYS A 38 3.17 -8.26 -8.61
C CYS A 38 4.25 -9.26 -9.06
N ASP A 39 5.49 -8.82 -9.00
CA ASP A 39 6.68 -9.66 -9.20
C ASP A 39 7.57 -9.49 -7.97
N VAL A 40 7.21 -10.18 -6.90
CA VAL A 40 7.97 -10.13 -5.65
C VAL A 40 8.87 -11.35 -5.59
N PRO A 41 10.19 -11.15 -5.51
CA PRO A 41 11.11 -12.25 -5.37
C PRO A 41 10.74 -13.12 -4.16
N VAL A 42 10.55 -14.40 -4.37
CA VAL A 42 10.41 -15.35 -3.27
C VAL A 42 11.82 -15.57 -2.71
N ALA A 43 12.10 -15.01 -1.53
CA ALA A 43 13.33 -15.31 -0.80
C ALA A 43 13.25 -16.75 -0.27
N PRO A 44 14.09 -17.70 -0.76
CA PRO A 44 13.74 -19.11 -0.68
C PRO A 44 13.73 -19.72 0.72
N ASP A 45 14.55 -19.29 1.66
CA ASP A 45 14.73 -20.10 2.88
C ASP A 45 14.37 -19.41 4.22
N LYS A 46 14.42 -18.09 4.31
CA LYS A 46 14.06 -17.35 5.53
C LYS A 46 12.65 -16.78 5.53
N ALA A 47 12.04 -16.72 4.37
CA ALA A 47 10.73 -16.14 4.16
C ALA A 47 9.58 -16.99 4.76
N PHE A 48 9.80 -18.25 5.03
CA PHE A 48 8.81 -19.16 5.62
C PHE A 48 8.76 -19.10 7.14
N SER A 49 9.79 -18.55 7.80
CA SER A 49 9.83 -18.45 9.26
C SER A 49 9.02 -17.27 9.83
N GLY A 50 8.57 -16.34 8.98
CA GLY A 50 7.91 -15.11 9.43
C GLY A 50 8.86 -14.14 10.15
N GLU A 51 10.17 -14.32 10.03
CA GLU A 51 11.16 -13.42 10.62
C GLU A 51 11.11 -12.02 10.00
N VAL A 52 11.51 -11.02 10.78
CA VAL A 52 11.67 -9.65 10.31
C VAL A 52 12.68 -9.61 9.16
N PRO A 53 12.28 -9.09 7.97
CA PRO A 53 13.20 -8.95 6.86
C PRO A 53 14.37 -8.03 7.23
N SER A 54 15.60 -8.43 6.87
CA SER A 54 16.81 -7.67 7.28
C SER A 54 16.98 -6.33 6.57
N ASP A 55 16.25 -6.11 5.48
CA ASP A 55 16.29 -4.90 4.63
C ASP A 55 15.18 -3.89 4.94
N TYR A 56 14.43 -4.09 6.04
CA TYR A 56 13.34 -3.18 6.36
C TYR A 56 13.82 -1.75 6.64
N GLN A 57 13.00 -0.81 6.26
CA GLN A 57 13.13 0.62 6.54
C GLN A 57 11.81 1.15 7.09
N PHE A 58 11.85 2.30 7.76
CA PHE A 58 10.64 2.93 8.27
C PHE A 58 10.13 4.04 7.36
N LYS A 59 8.80 4.08 7.22
CA LYS A 59 8.04 5.21 6.66
C LYS A 59 7.08 5.75 7.72
N THR A 60 6.54 6.93 7.48
CA THR A 60 5.54 7.55 8.36
C THR A 60 4.28 7.85 7.55
N SER A 61 3.13 7.40 8.04
CA SER A 61 1.82 7.72 7.47
C SER A 61 1.43 9.19 7.77
N ALA A 62 0.41 9.73 7.07
CA ALA A 62 -0.06 11.10 7.33
C ALA A 62 -0.62 11.27 8.73
N VAL A 63 -1.13 10.20 9.32
CA VAL A 63 -1.63 10.22 10.69
C VAL A 63 -0.52 10.13 11.74
N GLY A 64 0.75 9.98 11.32
CA GLY A 64 1.92 9.98 12.22
C GLY A 64 2.37 8.60 12.69
N ILE A 65 1.85 7.51 12.13
CA ILE A 65 2.29 6.14 12.49
C ILE A 65 3.55 5.79 11.71
N VAL A 66 4.62 5.43 12.42
CA VAL A 66 5.86 4.90 11.85
C VAL A 66 5.69 3.41 11.60
N TYR A 67 5.91 2.96 10.36
CA TYR A 67 5.71 1.59 9.94
C TYR A 67 6.81 1.06 9.02
N PRO A 68 7.06 -0.25 9.01
CA PRO A 68 8.11 -0.86 8.20
C PRO A 68 7.70 -1.05 6.74
N VAL A 69 8.69 -0.98 5.85
CA VAL A 69 8.62 -1.41 4.45
C VAL A 69 9.90 -2.20 4.11
N SER A 70 9.85 -3.13 3.18
CA SER A 70 11.01 -3.95 2.80
C SER A 70 11.03 -4.18 1.29
N ALA A 71 12.19 -4.05 0.67
CA ALA A 71 12.35 -4.30 -0.75
C ALA A 71 12.23 -5.80 -1.09
N SER A 72 12.56 -6.69 -0.15
CA SER A 72 12.54 -8.15 -0.37
C SER A 72 11.18 -8.79 -0.15
N VAL A 73 10.34 -8.24 0.73
CA VAL A 73 9.03 -8.84 1.05
C VAL A 73 7.84 -7.89 0.88
N GLY A 74 8.09 -6.63 0.57
CA GLY A 74 7.05 -5.65 0.24
C GLY A 74 6.81 -4.56 1.29
N PRO A 75 6.04 -3.53 0.89
CA PRO A 75 5.47 -3.38 -0.45
C PRO A 75 6.55 -3.07 -1.49
N THR A 76 6.51 -3.72 -2.65
CA THR A 76 7.47 -3.50 -3.74
C THR A 76 6.97 -2.52 -4.80
N TYR A 77 5.69 -2.20 -4.78
CA TYR A 77 5.05 -1.24 -5.67
C TYR A 77 4.25 -0.21 -4.85
N THR A 78 4.63 1.06 -4.97
CA THR A 78 3.97 2.17 -4.26
C THR A 78 3.74 3.30 -5.25
N PRO A 79 2.59 3.29 -5.97
CA PRO A 79 2.31 4.29 -7.01
C PRO A 79 2.04 5.68 -6.45
N ALA A 80 1.49 5.80 -5.25
CA ALA A 80 1.24 7.06 -4.57
C ALA A 80 1.49 6.93 -3.06
N VAL A 81 0.46 6.71 -2.25
CA VAL A 81 0.57 6.63 -0.78
C VAL A 81 0.60 5.20 -0.31
N VAL A 82 -0.29 4.38 -0.87
CA VAL A 82 -0.45 2.97 -0.47
C VAL A 82 0.51 2.10 -1.26
N GLY A 83 1.16 1.17 -0.56
CA GLY A 83 2.02 0.17 -1.17
C GLY A 83 1.29 -1.15 -1.38
N TYR A 84 1.69 -1.86 -2.41
CA TYR A 84 1.15 -3.14 -2.85
C TYR A 84 2.28 -4.12 -3.16
N CYS A 85 1.91 -5.34 -3.46
CA CYS A 85 2.83 -6.38 -3.86
C CYS A 85 3.73 -6.82 -2.70
N PHE A 86 3.14 -7.60 -1.84
CA PHE A 86 3.84 -8.28 -0.76
C PHE A 86 4.20 -9.73 -1.16
N ALA A 87 5.28 -10.24 -0.62
CA ALA A 87 5.69 -11.61 -0.86
C ALA A 87 4.63 -12.63 -0.38
N HIS A 88 4.44 -13.70 -1.15
CA HIS A 88 3.48 -14.76 -0.82
C HIS A 88 4.07 -15.70 0.24
N ASN A 89 4.32 -15.18 1.44
CA ASN A 89 4.91 -15.89 2.57
C ASN A 89 4.52 -15.23 3.90
N PRO A 90 4.84 -15.81 5.07
CA PRO A 90 4.48 -15.25 6.37
C PRO A 90 5.04 -13.83 6.61
N ALA A 91 6.27 -13.55 6.17
CA ALA A 91 6.87 -12.21 6.34
C ALA A 91 6.15 -11.16 5.49
N GLY A 92 5.78 -11.50 4.23
CA GLY A 92 4.99 -10.61 3.36
C GLY A 92 3.60 -10.33 3.94
N ALA A 93 2.93 -11.35 4.49
CA ALA A 93 1.66 -11.17 5.19
C ALA A 93 1.81 -10.23 6.40
N ALA A 94 2.89 -10.37 7.18
CA ALA A 94 3.17 -9.50 8.31
C ALA A 94 3.42 -8.05 7.89
N MET A 95 4.15 -7.82 6.79
CA MET A 95 4.38 -6.49 6.26
C MET A 95 3.09 -5.86 5.70
N ALA A 96 2.23 -6.65 5.07
CA ALA A 96 0.91 -6.19 4.62
C ALA A 96 0.02 -5.80 5.80
N ALA A 97 -0.01 -6.60 6.87
CA ALA A 97 -0.73 -6.29 8.10
C ALA A 97 -0.22 -5.00 8.75
N ALA A 98 1.10 -4.83 8.82
CA ALA A 98 1.72 -3.61 9.35
C ALA A 98 1.32 -2.37 8.53
N GLN A 99 1.36 -2.47 7.21
CA GLN A 99 0.97 -1.36 6.35
C GLN A 99 -0.51 -1.00 6.51
N VAL A 100 -1.43 -1.95 6.41
CA VAL A 100 -2.86 -1.63 6.53
C VAL A 100 -3.19 -1.00 7.87
N THR A 101 -2.53 -1.44 8.96
CA THR A 101 -2.67 -0.84 10.29
C THR A 101 -2.21 0.63 10.30
N ALA A 102 -1.16 0.97 9.55
CA ALA A 102 -0.60 2.32 9.55
C ALA A 102 -1.32 3.29 8.59
N VAL A 103 -1.85 2.80 7.45
CA VAL A 103 -2.33 3.67 6.36
C VAL A 103 -3.84 3.63 6.13
N SER A 104 -4.60 2.76 6.77
CA SER A 104 -6.05 2.67 6.57
C SER A 104 -6.81 3.97 6.88
N GLY A 105 -6.25 4.85 7.70
CA GLY A 105 -6.78 6.18 8.00
C GLY A 105 -5.97 7.33 7.38
N ASP A 106 -5.06 7.08 6.43
CA ASP A 106 -4.21 8.10 5.84
C ASP A 106 -4.99 8.99 4.87
N SER A 107 -5.19 10.26 5.23
CA SER A 107 -5.96 11.22 4.44
C SER A 107 -5.33 11.60 3.09
N ARG A 108 -4.08 11.22 2.84
CA ARG A 108 -3.41 11.45 1.55
C ARG A 108 -3.74 10.37 0.52
N ALA A 109 -4.16 9.18 1.01
CA ALA A 109 -4.56 8.10 0.12
C ALA A 109 -5.96 8.35 -0.44
N SER A 110 -6.15 8.04 -1.73
CA SER A 110 -7.47 8.05 -2.33
C SER A 110 -8.34 6.92 -1.78
N GLY A 111 -9.66 7.08 -1.86
CA GLY A 111 -10.59 6.01 -1.46
C GLY A 111 -10.35 4.70 -2.22
N GLU A 112 -9.97 4.78 -3.50
CA GLU A 112 -9.68 3.59 -4.32
C GLU A 112 -8.38 2.91 -3.88
N GLU A 113 -7.32 3.67 -3.58
CA GLU A 113 -6.08 3.12 -3.03
C GLU A 113 -6.33 2.37 -1.73
N LEU A 114 -7.11 2.96 -0.83
CA LEU A 114 -7.44 2.34 0.45
C LEU A 114 -8.29 1.08 0.26
N LYS A 115 -9.29 1.11 -0.62
CA LYS A 115 -10.13 -0.06 -0.92
C LYS A 115 -9.32 -1.26 -1.43
N ASP A 116 -8.25 -1.00 -2.17
CA ASP A 116 -7.38 -2.06 -2.69
C ASP A 116 -6.56 -2.79 -1.60
N LEU A 117 -6.49 -2.26 -0.39
CA LEU A 117 -5.93 -2.97 0.76
C LEU A 117 -6.84 -4.08 1.29
N PHE A 118 -8.11 -4.11 0.90
CA PHE A 118 -9.13 -5.00 1.44
C PHE A 118 -9.58 -6.03 0.42
N SER A 119 -9.99 -7.19 0.91
CA SER A 119 -10.55 -8.25 0.08
C SER A 119 -11.87 -7.83 -0.57
N ALA A 120 -12.23 -8.46 -1.68
CA ALA A 120 -13.48 -8.19 -2.37
C ALA A 120 -14.70 -8.36 -1.47
N SER A 121 -14.66 -9.34 -0.56
CA SER A 121 -15.77 -9.62 0.38
C SER A 121 -16.04 -8.51 1.40
N VAL A 122 -15.05 -7.65 1.68
CA VAL A 122 -15.16 -6.57 2.67
C VAL A 122 -15.28 -5.20 2.01
N ARG A 123 -14.72 -5.04 0.82
CA ARG A 123 -14.52 -3.77 0.11
C ARG A 123 -15.80 -2.97 -0.10
N GLU A 124 -16.93 -3.63 -0.37
CA GLU A 124 -18.21 -2.97 -0.63
C GLU A 124 -18.83 -2.33 0.62
N ASN A 125 -18.47 -2.82 1.81
CA ASN A 125 -19.03 -2.40 3.09
C ASN A 125 -17.98 -1.75 4.01
N LEU A 126 -16.91 -1.20 3.42
CA LEU A 126 -15.87 -0.52 4.19
C LEU A 126 -16.40 0.78 4.79
N ASP A 127 -16.26 0.89 6.09
CA ASP A 127 -16.39 2.15 6.81
C ASP A 127 -14.98 2.74 7.01
N MET A 128 -14.62 3.66 6.12
CA MET A 128 -13.31 4.31 6.10
C MET A 128 -13.43 5.68 6.77
N SER A 129 -13.27 5.71 8.08
CA SER A 129 -13.14 6.97 8.80
C SER A 129 -11.69 7.47 8.73
N VAL A 130 -11.51 8.77 8.49
CA VAL A 130 -10.19 9.40 8.58
C VAL A 130 -9.72 9.34 10.02
N ALA A 131 -8.57 8.70 10.25
CA ALA A 131 -7.99 8.62 11.58
C ALA A 131 -7.47 9.99 12.04
N LYS A 132 -7.59 10.25 13.34
CA LYS A 132 -6.99 11.45 13.93
C LYS A 132 -5.46 11.30 13.94
N PRO A 133 -4.71 12.41 13.74
CA PRO A 133 -3.27 12.39 13.91
C PRO A 133 -2.85 11.85 15.28
N VAL A 134 -1.81 11.03 15.28
CA VAL A 134 -1.21 10.46 16.49
C VAL A 134 0.24 10.91 16.61
N HIS A 135 0.77 10.92 17.83
CA HIS A 135 2.14 11.29 18.12
C HIS A 135 2.87 10.08 18.72
N ASP A 136 4.18 9.99 18.47
CA ASP A 136 5.06 8.95 19.01
C ASP A 136 4.49 7.52 18.87
N THR A 137 3.84 7.27 17.76
CA THR A 137 3.19 6.00 17.46
C THR A 137 3.99 5.25 16.41
N ARG A 138 4.34 4.01 16.71
CA ARG A 138 5.09 3.17 15.77
C ARG A 138 4.70 1.71 15.86
N ILE A 139 4.80 1.02 14.76
CA ILE A 139 4.73 -0.43 14.74
C ILE A 139 6.04 -0.97 15.31
N ALA A 140 5.94 -1.68 16.44
CA ALA A 140 7.10 -2.21 17.17
C ALA A 140 7.50 -3.61 16.72
N GLY A 141 6.54 -4.35 16.14
CA GLY A 141 6.76 -5.72 15.72
C GLY A 141 5.47 -6.44 15.38
N TYR A 142 5.57 -7.74 15.22
CA TYR A 142 4.41 -8.57 14.88
C TYR A 142 4.56 -10.01 15.38
N GLU A 143 3.45 -10.73 15.35
CA GLU A 143 3.33 -12.17 15.60
C GLU A 143 2.53 -12.79 14.46
N VAL A 144 3.06 -13.79 13.75
CA VAL A 144 2.29 -14.54 12.76
C VAL A 144 1.52 -15.65 13.50
N GLU A 145 0.29 -15.34 13.90
CA GLU A 145 -0.54 -16.24 14.70
C GLU A 145 -1.02 -17.46 13.93
N GLN A 146 -1.32 -17.28 12.63
CA GLN A 146 -1.73 -18.34 11.71
C GLN A 146 -1.27 -18.00 10.29
N TYR A 147 -0.89 -19.04 9.54
CA TYR A 147 -0.52 -18.90 8.14
C TYR A 147 -0.88 -20.14 7.33
N SER A 148 -1.45 -19.89 6.16
CA SER A 148 -1.51 -20.79 5.01
C SER A 148 -1.26 -19.97 3.74
N PRO A 149 -1.03 -20.60 2.57
CA PRO A 149 -0.88 -19.85 1.32
C PRO A 149 -2.06 -18.94 0.99
N GLU A 150 -3.26 -19.26 1.43
CA GLU A 150 -4.49 -18.51 1.12
C GLU A 150 -4.88 -17.51 2.20
N ARG A 151 -4.40 -17.71 3.44
CA ARG A 151 -4.85 -16.92 4.60
C ARG A 151 -3.75 -16.76 5.63
N ALA A 152 -3.75 -15.60 6.26
CA ALA A 152 -2.90 -15.34 7.41
C ALA A 152 -3.67 -14.61 8.49
N LYS A 153 -3.19 -14.72 9.73
CA LYS A 153 -3.65 -13.95 10.87
C LYS A 153 -2.42 -13.41 11.58
N VAL A 154 -2.29 -12.09 11.60
CA VAL A 154 -1.08 -11.41 12.09
C VAL A 154 -1.45 -10.46 13.22
N GLY A 155 -0.84 -10.65 14.37
CA GLY A 155 -0.87 -9.70 15.48
C GLY A 155 0.16 -8.59 15.24
N VAL A 156 -0.28 -7.38 14.96
CA VAL A 156 0.60 -6.20 14.79
C VAL A 156 0.66 -5.46 16.11
N VAL A 157 1.87 -5.32 16.67
CA VAL A 157 2.08 -4.61 17.94
C VAL A 157 2.48 -3.17 17.65
N VAL A 158 1.67 -2.25 18.16
CA VAL A 158 1.84 -0.81 18.02
C VAL A 158 2.17 -0.20 19.37
N LEU A 159 3.22 0.59 19.44
CA LEU A 159 3.52 1.43 20.60
C LEU A 159 2.83 2.78 20.39
N VAL A 160 2.01 3.16 21.35
CA VAL A 160 1.26 4.41 21.33
C VAL A 160 1.58 5.23 22.58
N THR A 161 1.72 6.54 22.41
CA THR A 161 1.79 7.49 23.53
C THR A 161 0.43 8.17 23.62
N ARG A 162 -0.24 8.05 24.76
CA ARG A 162 -1.52 8.74 24.99
C ARG A 162 -1.27 10.22 25.26
N GLU A 163 -2.23 11.04 24.85
CA GLU A 163 -2.16 12.47 25.11
C GLU A 163 -2.00 12.75 26.63
N GLY A 164 -0.98 13.54 26.99
CA GLY A 164 -0.65 13.85 28.39
C GLY A 164 0.15 12.78 29.14
N GLU A 165 0.47 11.64 28.49
CA GLU A 165 1.32 10.59 29.07
C GLU A 165 2.73 10.64 28.48
N SER A 166 3.75 10.36 29.29
CA SER A 166 5.13 10.19 28.83
C SER A 166 5.50 8.72 28.56
N LYS A 167 4.63 7.79 28.97
CA LYS A 167 4.87 6.35 28.85
C LYS A 167 4.17 5.77 27.64
N GLN A 168 4.92 5.05 26.82
CA GLN A 168 4.34 4.28 25.73
C GLN A 168 3.57 3.05 26.24
N THR A 169 2.43 2.79 25.63
CA THR A 169 1.61 1.59 25.84
C THR A 169 1.66 0.72 24.59
N ALA A 170 1.84 -0.58 24.75
CA ALA A 170 1.79 -1.52 23.66
C ALA A 170 0.36 -2.06 23.46
N VAL A 171 -0.15 -1.95 22.26
CA VAL A 171 -1.43 -2.53 21.85
C VAL A 171 -1.22 -3.46 20.66
N LYS A 172 -1.98 -4.55 20.61
CA LYS A 172 -1.95 -5.51 19.50
C LYS A 172 -3.25 -5.46 18.72
N PHE A 173 -3.13 -5.30 17.40
CA PHE A 173 -4.23 -5.45 16.46
C PHE A 173 -4.08 -6.78 15.75
N THR A 174 -5.07 -7.66 15.83
CA THR A 174 -5.04 -8.91 15.09
C THR A 174 -5.69 -8.74 13.73
N VAL A 175 -4.88 -8.74 12.68
CA VAL A 175 -5.27 -8.46 11.30
C VAL A 175 -5.46 -9.77 10.55
N PRO A 176 -6.70 -10.12 10.15
CA PRO A 176 -6.94 -11.25 9.26
C PRO A 176 -6.66 -10.85 7.81
N LEU A 177 -5.93 -11.71 7.10
CA LEU A 177 -5.54 -11.50 5.71
C LEU A 177 -5.97 -12.68 4.84
N VAL A 178 -6.24 -12.40 3.57
CA VAL A 178 -6.42 -13.39 2.51
C VAL A 178 -5.51 -13.06 1.34
N TRP A 179 -5.03 -14.10 0.63
CA TRP A 179 -4.31 -13.94 -0.61
C TRP A 179 -5.32 -13.79 -1.76
N GLU A 180 -5.33 -12.63 -2.39
CA GLU A 180 -6.29 -12.29 -3.45
C GLU A 180 -5.64 -11.35 -4.48
N ASN A 181 -5.79 -11.69 -5.76
CA ASN A 181 -5.21 -10.92 -6.87
C ASN A 181 -3.68 -10.71 -6.71
N ASP A 182 -2.96 -11.79 -6.42
CA ASP A 182 -1.51 -11.81 -6.24
C ASP A 182 -0.99 -10.85 -5.14
N ASP A 183 -1.77 -10.67 -4.07
CA ASP A 183 -1.38 -9.83 -2.96
C ASP A 183 -2.12 -10.17 -1.66
N TRP A 184 -1.58 -9.78 -0.51
CA TRP A 184 -2.25 -9.90 0.77
C TRP A 184 -3.27 -8.78 0.98
N LYS A 185 -4.52 -9.15 1.25
CA LYS A 185 -5.64 -8.22 1.48
C LYS A 185 -6.22 -8.41 2.87
N MET A 186 -6.51 -7.32 3.57
CA MET A 186 -7.22 -7.38 4.85
C MET A 186 -8.64 -7.89 4.64
N ASN A 187 -9.02 -8.91 5.40
CA ASN A 187 -10.34 -9.56 5.32
C ASN A 187 -11.23 -9.23 6.53
N ALA A 188 -11.21 -7.98 6.95
CA ALA A 188 -12.10 -7.46 7.99
C ALA A 188 -12.28 -5.95 7.81
N ASN A 189 -13.40 -5.41 8.30
CA ASN A 189 -13.55 -3.97 8.43
C ASN A 189 -12.52 -3.47 9.48
N PRO A 190 -11.75 -2.40 9.20
CA PRO A 190 -10.77 -1.85 10.14
C PRO A 190 -11.38 -1.52 11.51
N ASN A 191 -12.60 -1.00 11.52
CA ASN A 191 -13.31 -0.64 12.74
C ASN A 191 -13.76 -1.85 13.59
N ALA A 192 -13.72 -3.07 13.01
CA ALA A 192 -14.03 -4.31 13.73
C ALA A 192 -12.79 -4.95 14.38
N VAL A 193 -11.60 -4.42 14.13
CA VAL A 193 -10.35 -4.92 14.71
C VAL A 193 -10.05 -4.12 15.98
N GLU A 194 -10.41 -4.70 17.12
CA GLU A 194 -10.20 -4.06 18.42
C GLU A 194 -8.75 -4.25 18.91
N PRO A 195 -8.09 -3.18 19.43
CA PRO A 195 -6.78 -3.29 20.03
C PRO A 195 -6.85 -3.98 21.39
N VAL A 196 -5.90 -4.87 21.65
CA VAL A 196 -5.70 -5.53 22.93
C VAL A 196 -4.41 -5.05 23.57
N LEU A 197 -4.45 -4.68 24.84
CA LEU A 197 -3.25 -4.35 25.60
C LEU A 197 -2.32 -5.56 25.70
N VAL A 198 -1.04 -5.36 25.45
CA VAL A 198 -0.02 -6.39 25.58
C VAL A 198 1.08 -5.95 26.53
N THR A 199 1.54 -6.91 27.34
CA THR A 199 2.59 -6.65 28.37
C THR A 199 3.93 -7.28 28.03
N ARG A 200 3.96 -8.10 26.96
CA ARG A 200 5.20 -8.74 26.46
C ARG A 200 5.59 -8.15 25.11
N ALA A 201 6.87 -8.23 24.79
CA ALA A 201 7.36 -7.89 23.45
C ALA A 201 6.76 -8.87 22.41
N PRO A 202 6.54 -8.42 21.17
CA PRO A 202 6.16 -9.31 20.07
C PRO A 202 7.28 -10.30 19.74
N GLU A 203 6.94 -11.41 19.10
CA GLU A 203 7.92 -12.42 18.67
C GLU A 203 8.95 -11.84 17.69
N GLN A 204 8.46 -11.03 16.78
CA GLN A 204 9.27 -10.35 15.75
C GLN A 204 9.30 -8.85 16.04
N VAL A 205 10.49 -8.32 16.32
CA VAL A 205 10.67 -6.93 16.77
C VAL A 205 11.41 -6.11 15.71
N PHE A 206 10.86 -4.95 15.36
CA PHE A 206 11.56 -3.94 14.57
C PHE A 206 12.45 -3.08 15.47
N LYS A 207 13.76 -3.10 15.22
CA LYS A 207 14.71 -2.24 15.91
C LYS A 207 14.54 -0.79 15.48
N ALA A 208 14.70 0.16 16.38
CA ALA A 208 14.50 1.58 16.11
C ALA A 208 15.38 2.15 14.98
N ASN A 209 16.55 1.55 14.75
CA ASN A 209 17.52 2.02 13.75
C ASN A 209 17.37 1.38 12.36
N GLY A 210 16.30 0.66 12.11
CA GLY A 210 16.11 -0.09 10.87
C GLY A 210 16.90 -1.42 10.85
N GLY A 211 16.73 -2.18 9.76
CA GLY A 211 17.37 -3.48 9.59
C GLY A 211 18.87 -3.46 9.26
N LYS A 212 19.48 -2.30 9.15
CA LYS A 212 20.95 -2.19 8.94
C LYS A 212 21.66 -2.36 10.28
N SER A 213 22.30 -3.49 10.46
CA SER A 213 23.31 -3.75 11.49
C SER A 213 24.68 -3.29 11.01
#